data_d4e0cb921f0b60d647bb1e9ce84109ed
#
_entry.id   d4e0cb921f0b60d647bb1e9ce84109ed
#
_cell.length_a   1.000
_cell.length_b   1.000
_cell.length_c   1.000
_cell.angle_alpha   90.00
_cell.angle_beta   90.00
_cell.angle_gamma   90.00
#
_symmetry.space_group_name_H-M   'P 1'
#
loop_
_entity.id
_entity.type
_entity.pdbx_description
1 polymer ?
#
loop_
_entity_poly.entity_id
_entity_poly.type
_entity_poly.pdbx_seq_one_letter_code
_entity_poly.pdbx_strand_id
1 'polypeptide(L)'
;YHGYDIDTNKRITISTWQSLYKLDRKFFKDYGAVIGDEAHLFKAVSLTKIMTKLTDCKYRIGLTGTLDDSKTHKLVLQGLFGMVNKVVSTAELIDRKQLAQLKVVCLNLKYNEIESKKVKDVKYFEELEYITSSNPRNKYIRNLALALKGNTLLLFQLVEKHGEILFKLIKEKANQKRKVFFVFGGTDTDDREQIRAITEREENAIIVASYGTFSTGINIRNLHNIVFSSPTKSPIRVLQSIGRGLRLSLIHISEPTRQSL
;
A
#
# COMPACT_ATOMS: atom_id res chain seq x y z
N TYR A 1 -14.94 9.13 -14.98
CA TYR A 1 -15.16 7.80 -15.59
C TYR A 1 -15.91 8.03 -16.88
N HIS A 2 -15.19 8.19 -17.98
CA HIS A 2 -15.76 8.09 -19.30
C HIS A 2 -16.00 6.61 -19.58
N GLY A 3 -17.27 6.22 -19.75
CA GLY A 3 -17.63 4.86 -20.07
C GLY A 3 -17.05 4.51 -21.44
N TYR A 4 -15.98 3.74 -21.43
CA TYR A 4 -15.54 3.07 -22.64
C TYR A 4 -16.56 1.97 -22.93
N ASP A 5 -17.07 1.92 -24.15
CA ASP A 5 -17.84 0.79 -24.63
C ASP A 5 -17.00 -0.47 -24.48
N ILE A 6 -17.54 -1.45 -23.75
CA ILE A 6 -16.85 -2.72 -23.59
C ILE A 6 -16.98 -3.47 -24.92
N ASP A 7 -15.89 -3.50 -25.69
CA ASP A 7 -15.85 -4.26 -26.94
C ASP A 7 -15.81 -5.77 -26.62
N THR A 8 -16.96 -6.42 -26.72
CA THR A 8 -17.14 -7.85 -26.47
C THR A 8 -16.54 -8.73 -27.56
N ASN A 9 -16.11 -8.17 -28.69
CA ASN A 9 -15.45 -8.91 -29.76
C ASN A 9 -13.98 -9.23 -29.50
N LYS A 10 -13.42 -8.69 -28.41
CA LYS A 10 -12.04 -8.98 -28.00
C LYS A 10 -11.94 -10.27 -27.21
N ARG A 11 -10.85 -11.01 -27.41
CA ARG A 11 -10.57 -12.25 -26.67
C ARG A 11 -10.35 -12.02 -25.16
N ILE A 12 -9.90 -10.84 -24.78
CA ILE A 12 -9.59 -10.46 -23.40
C ILE A 12 -10.27 -9.13 -23.09
N THR A 13 -11.04 -9.07 -22.02
CA THR A 13 -11.65 -7.86 -21.49
C THR A 13 -11.02 -7.54 -20.15
N ILE A 14 -10.47 -6.34 -19.99
CA ILE A 14 -9.94 -5.82 -18.72
C ILE A 14 -10.88 -4.74 -18.24
N SER A 15 -11.39 -4.89 -17.01
CA SER A 15 -12.36 -3.94 -16.46
C SER A 15 -12.26 -3.84 -14.95
N THR A 16 -12.75 -2.73 -14.40
CA THR A 16 -12.92 -2.58 -12.95
C THR A 16 -14.24 -3.23 -12.51
N TRP A 17 -14.29 -3.67 -11.26
CA TRP A 17 -15.51 -4.26 -10.70
C TRP A 17 -16.70 -3.28 -10.67
N GLN A 18 -16.43 -1.96 -10.56
CA GLN A 18 -17.44 -0.91 -10.56
C GLN A 18 -18.18 -0.84 -11.91
N SER A 19 -17.48 -1.12 -12.99
CA SER A 19 -18.05 -1.18 -14.34
C SER A 19 -18.85 -2.47 -14.55
N LEU A 20 -18.33 -3.61 -14.07
CA LEU A 20 -18.90 -4.92 -14.30
C LEU A 20 -20.12 -5.24 -13.41
N TYR A 21 -20.12 -4.78 -12.18
CA TYR A 21 -21.09 -5.20 -11.15
C TYR A 21 -22.57 -4.91 -11.54
N LYS A 22 -22.81 -3.87 -12.34
CA LYS A 22 -24.14 -3.45 -12.81
C LYS A 22 -24.59 -4.17 -14.09
N LEU A 23 -23.67 -4.84 -14.81
CA LEU A 23 -23.98 -5.48 -16.08
C LEU A 23 -24.89 -6.71 -15.88
N ASP A 24 -25.71 -6.97 -16.88
CA ASP A 24 -26.60 -8.12 -16.91
C ASP A 24 -25.81 -9.44 -16.98
N ARG A 25 -26.44 -10.55 -16.51
CA ARG A 25 -25.87 -11.90 -16.57
C ARG A 25 -25.48 -12.31 -17.99
N LYS A 26 -26.21 -11.84 -19.02
CA LYS A 26 -25.93 -12.14 -20.43
C LYS A 26 -24.52 -11.74 -20.85
N PHE A 27 -24.02 -10.62 -20.33
CA PHE A 27 -22.64 -10.16 -20.59
C PHE A 27 -21.59 -11.19 -20.19
N PHE A 28 -21.85 -11.97 -19.12
CA PHE A 28 -20.88 -12.90 -18.55
C PHE A 28 -20.88 -14.29 -19.18
N LYS A 29 -21.83 -14.61 -20.07
CA LYS A 29 -22.00 -15.98 -20.61
C LYS A 29 -20.84 -16.44 -21.48
N ASP A 30 -20.22 -15.53 -22.22
CA ASP A 30 -19.19 -15.86 -23.22
C ASP A 30 -17.78 -15.95 -22.62
N TYR A 31 -17.64 -15.72 -21.29
CA TYR A 31 -16.34 -15.78 -20.61
C TYR A 31 -16.06 -17.15 -20.04
N GLY A 32 -15.12 -17.88 -20.66
CA GLY A 32 -14.67 -19.19 -20.20
C GLY A 32 -13.66 -19.13 -19.05
N ALA A 33 -13.01 -17.99 -18.85
CA ALA A 33 -12.02 -17.75 -17.80
C ALA A 33 -12.17 -16.38 -17.16
N VAL A 34 -11.92 -16.30 -15.85
CA VAL A 34 -11.81 -15.03 -15.09
C VAL A 34 -10.56 -15.04 -14.23
N ILE A 35 -9.84 -13.91 -14.24
CA ILE A 35 -8.71 -13.66 -13.36
C ILE A 35 -9.08 -12.47 -12.47
N GLY A 36 -9.18 -12.69 -11.18
CA GLY A 36 -9.42 -11.66 -10.17
C GLY A 36 -8.09 -11.24 -9.53
N ASP A 37 -7.63 -10.04 -9.83
CA ASP A 37 -6.51 -9.45 -9.11
C ASP A 37 -6.98 -8.91 -7.74
N GLU A 38 -6.07 -8.88 -6.76
CA GLU A 38 -6.38 -8.56 -5.36
C GLU A 38 -7.58 -9.36 -4.83
N ALA A 39 -7.53 -10.69 -5.05
CA ALA A 39 -8.65 -11.61 -4.75
C ALA A 39 -9.17 -11.51 -3.31
N HIS A 40 -8.35 -11.04 -2.35
CA HIS A 40 -8.78 -10.80 -0.98
C HIS A 40 -9.93 -9.78 -0.85
N LEU A 41 -10.16 -8.94 -1.88
CA LEU A 41 -11.29 -7.99 -1.91
C LEU A 41 -12.63 -8.67 -2.29
N PHE A 42 -12.62 -9.89 -2.83
CA PHE A 42 -13.81 -10.60 -3.34
C PHE A 42 -14.76 -11.08 -2.24
N LYS A 43 -14.49 -10.81 -0.98
CA LYS A 43 -15.47 -10.89 0.11
C LYS A 43 -16.58 -9.84 0.02
N ALA A 44 -16.35 -8.74 -0.70
CA ALA A 44 -17.35 -7.70 -0.89
C ALA A 44 -18.54 -8.22 -1.72
N VAL A 45 -19.75 -7.84 -1.31
CA VAL A 45 -21.00 -8.29 -1.93
C VAL A 45 -21.04 -8.04 -3.44
N SER A 46 -20.52 -6.91 -3.91
CA SER A 46 -20.48 -6.55 -5.34
C SER A 46 -19.60 -7.49 -6.15
N LEU A 47 -18.42 -7.84 -5.63
CA LEU A 47 -17.50 -8.76 -6.28
C LEU A 47 -18.02 -10.20 -6.25
N THR A 48 -18.61 -10.62 -5.14
CA THR A 48 -19.30 -11.91 -5.05
C THR A 48 -20.46 -12.01 -6.08
N LYS A 49 -21.25 -10.93 -6.25
CA LYS A 49 -22.31 -10.86 -7.27
C LYS A 49 -21.76 -10.99 -8.69
N ILE A 50 -20.61 -10.41 -9.01
CA ILE A 50 -19.97 -10.62 -10.32
C ILE A 50 -19.63 -12.10 -10.52
N MET A 51 -18.98 -12.71 -9.55
CA MET A 51 -18.59 -14.12 -9.61
C MET A 51 -19.78 -15.07 -9.74
N THR A 52 -20.93 -14.75 -9.15
CA THR A 52 -22.16 -15.55 -9.28
C THR A 52 -22.84 -15.39 -10.64
N LYS A 53 -22.58 -14.31 -11.38
CA LYS A 53 -23.05 -14.13 -12.75
C LYS A 53 -22.25 -14.93 -13.79
N LEU A 54 -21.01 -15.28 -13.46
CA LEU A 54 -20.09 -16.07 -14.30
C LEU A 54 -20.39 -17.58 -14.21
N THR A 55 -21.60 -18.00 -14.55
CA THR A 55 -22.05 -19.40 -14.39
C THR A 55 -21.33 -20.41 -15.27
N ASP A 56 -21.02 -19.99 -16.49
CA ASP A 56 -20.43 -20.86 -17.52
C ASP A 56 -18.89 -20.75 -17.55
N CYS A 57 -18.33 -19.91 -16.65
CA CYS A 57 -16.90 -19.70 -16.52
C CYS A 57 -16.22 -20.91 -15.86
N LYS A 58 -15.48 -21.67 -16.66
CA LYS A 58 -14.79 -22.89 -16.23
C LYS A 58 -13.54 -22.60 -15.38
N TYR A 59 -12.77 -21.57 -15.75
CA TYR A 59 -11.52 -21.26 -15.11
C TYR A 59 -11.65 -19.99 -14.26
N ARG A 60 -11.45 -20.13 -12.96
CA ARG A 60 -11.56 -19.02 -12.00
C ARG A 60 -10.27 -18.92 -11.20
N ILE A 61 -9.49 -17.88 -11.44
CA ILE A 61 -8.19 -17.69 -10.86
C ILE A 61 -8.20 -16.41 -10.02
N GLY A 62 -7.92 -16.53 -8.74
CA GLY A 62 -7.75 -15.37 -7.83
C GLY A 62 -6.27 -15.17 -7.50
N LEU A 63 -5.75 -13.98 -7.69
CA LEU A 63 -4.39 -13.60 -7.35
C LEU A 63 -4.40 -12.64 -6.17
N THR A 64 -3.54 -12.86 -5.18
CA THR A 64 -3.35 -11.93 -4.07
C THR A 64 -1.98 -12.12 -3.43
N GLY A 65 -1.33 -11.01 -3.08
CA GLY A 65 -0.10 -11.02 -2.29
C GLY A 65 -0.36 -11.06 -0.77
N THR A 66 -1.60 -10.79 -0.34
CA THR A 66 -1.98 -10.71 1.07
C THR A 66 -3.32 -11.40 1.29
N LEU A 67 -3.29 -12.55 1.91
CA LEU A 67 -4.50 -13.28 2.31
C LEU A 67 -4.78 -13.02 3.79
N ASP A 68 -6.04 -12.67 4.12
CA ASP A 68 -6.49 -12.58 5.50
C ASP A 68 -6.68 -14.00 6.07
N ASP A 69 -6.09 -14.25 7.23
CA ASP A 69 -6.12 -15.57 7.89
C ASP A 69 -7.49 -15.88 8.54
N SER A 70 -8.48 -15.00 8.44
CA SER A 70 -9.82 -15.30 8.96
C SER A 70 -10.44 -16.49 8.21
N LYS A 71 -10.88 -17.52 8.96
CA LYS A 71 -11.44 -18.76 8.41
C LYS A 71 -12.62 -18.48 7.47
N THR A 72 -13.51 -17.57 7.84
CA THR A 72 -14.69 -17.21 7.05
C THR A 72 -14.31 -16.59 5.70
N HIS A 73 -13.33 -15.69 5.70
CA HIS A 73 -12.84 -15.07 4.48
C HIS A 73 -12.21 -16.09 3.52
N LYS A 74 -11.39 -16.98 4.07
CA LYS A 74 -10.76 -18.07 3.29
C LYS A 74 -11.80 -18.98 2.64
N LEU A 75 -12.86 -19.36 3.37
CA LEU A 75 -13.94 -20.18 2.83
C LEU A 75 -14.68 -19.51 1.67
N VAL A 76 -14.97 -18.20 1.79
CA VAL A 76 -15.61 -17.45 0.68
C VAL A 76 -14.71 -17.45 -0.56
N LEU A 77 -13.44 -17.18 -0.41
CA LEU A 77 -12.49 -17.17 -1.54
C LEU A 77 -12.33 -18.57 -2.16
N GLN A 78 -12.28 -19.62 -1.34
CA GLN A 78 -12.24 -20.99 -1.82
C GLN A 78 -13.51 -21.38 -2.59
N GLY A 79 -14.67 -20.91 -2.15
CA GLY A 79 -15.93 -21.10 -2.87
C GLY A 79 -15.98 -20.37 -4.23
N LEU A 80 -15.29 -19.24 -4.37
CA LEU A 80 -15.27 -18.45 -5.60
C LEU A 80 -14.18 -18.89 -6.59
N PHE A 81 -13.00 -19.26 -6.10
CA PHE A 81 -11.80 -19.49 -6.91
C PHE A 81 -11.18 -20.89 -6.76
N GLY A 82 -11.61 -21.66 -5.77
CA GLY A 82 -11.04 -22.97 -5.46
C GLY A 82 -9.95 -22.92 -4.40
N MET A 83 -9.15 -23.97 -4.31
CA MET A 83 -8.12 -24.13 -3.28
C MET A 83 -7.04 -23.06 -3.34
N VAL A 84 -6.58 -22.63 -2.16
CA VAL A 84 -5.51 -21.66 -2.04
C VAL A 84 -4.15 -22.35 -2.19
N ASN A 85 -3.38 -21.93 -3.18
CA ASN A 85 -2.02 -22.38 -3.41
C ASN A 85 -1.04 -21.26 -3.07
N LYS A 86 -0.14 -21.50 -2.13
CA LYS A 86 0.96 -20.58 -1.83
C LYS A 86 2.14 -20.89 -2.74
N VAL A 87 2.39 -20.02 -3.70
CA VAL A 87 3.42 -20.24 -4.74
C VAL A 87 4.82 -20.07 -4.16
N VAL A 88 5.05 -18.97 -3.39
CA VAL A 88 6.36 -18.62 -2.83
C VAL A 88 6.17 -17.76 -1.59
N SER A 89 7.08 -17.83 -0.63
CA SER A 89 7.10 -16.95 0.53
C SER A 89 7.99 -15.72 0.30
N THR A 90 7.70 -14.64 1.03
CA THR A 90 8.57 -13.44 1.01
C THR A 90 9.99 -13.76 1.45
N ALA A 91 10.16 -14.64 2.44
CA ALA A 91 11.47 -15.10 2.90
C ALA A 91 12.26 -15.78 1.77
N GLU A 92 11.64 -16.72 1.06
CA GLU A 92 12.27 -17.38 -0.09
C GLU A 92 12.68 -16.39 -1.20
N LEU A 93 11.87 -15.37 -1.46
CA LEU A 93 12.19 -14.35 -2.45
C LEU A 93 13.38 -13.48 -2.02
N ILE A 94 13.48 -13.18 -0.71
CA ILE A 94 14.65 -12.48 -0.14
C ILE A 94 15.89 -13.36 -0.24
N ASP A 95 15.82 -14.64 0.13
CA ASP A 95 16.93 -15.59 0.05
C ASP A 95 17.41 -15.80 -1.39
N ARG A 96 16.48 -15.82 -2.35
CA ARG A 96 16.76 -15.86 -3.79
C ARG A 96 17.26 -14.51 -4.36
N LYS A 97 17.44 -13.48 -3.54
CA LYS A 97 17.82 -12.12 -3.95
C LYS A 97 16.88 -11.49 -4.99
N GLN A 98 15.61 -11.88 -4.98
CA GLN A 98 14.56 -11.30 -5.83
C GLN A 98 13.82 -10.15 -5.11
N LEU A 99 13.98 -10.05 -3.79
CA LEU A 99 13.53 -8.94 -2.96
C LEU A 99 14.67 -8.40 -2.11
N ALA A 100 14.58 -7.13 -1.73
CA ALA A 100 15.53 -6.49 -0.84
C ALA A 100 15.44 -7.06 0.58
N GLN A 101 16.54 -6.98 1.33
CA GLN A 101 16.54 -7.32 2.75
C GLN A 101 15.65 -6.33 3.53
N LEU A 102 14.89 -6.87 4.48
CA LEU A 102 14.01 -6.10 5.35
C LEU A 102 14.55 -6.06 6.77
N LYS A 103 14.72 -4.84 7.31
CA LYS A 103 14.95 -4.62 8.73
C LYS A 103 13.78 -3.84 9.31
N VAL A 104 13.07 -4.44 10.25
CA VAL A 104 11.97 -3.78 10.99
C VAL A 104 12.49 -3.24 12.30
N VAL A 105 12.28 -1.94 12.55
CA VAL A 105 12.65 -1.27 13.81
C VAL A 105 11.39 -0.71 14.44
N CYS A 106 11.03 -1.22 15.62
CA CYS A 106 9.91 -0.72 16.41
C CYS A 106 10.39 0.36 17.39
N LEU A 107 9.98 1.60 17.15
CA LEU A 107 10.30 2.74 18.02
C LEU A 107 9.18 2.94 19.04
N ASN A 108 9.42 2.54 20.27
CA ASN A 108 8.43 2.66 21.34
C ASN A 108 8.53 4.05 21.99
N LEU A 109 7.57 4.93 21.69
CA LEU A 109 7.44 6.24 22.32
C LEU A 109 6.66 6.09 23.63
N LYS A 110 7.30 6.43 24.74
CA LYS A 110 6.67 6.42 26.06
C LYS A 110 6.02 7.78 26.33
N TYR A 111 4.76 7.76 26.69
CA TYR A 111 4.02 8.92 27.20
C TYR A 111 4.07 8.93 28.73
N ASN A 112 3.98 10.11 29.34
CA ASN A 112 3.85 10.20 30.79
C ASN A 112 2.48 9.67 31.27
N GLU A 113 2.34 9.41 32.55
CA GLU A 113 1.11 8.85 33.12
C GLU A 113 -0.11 9.73 32.91
N ILE A 114 0.07 11.06 32.94
CA ILE A 114 -1.02 12.04 32.78
C ILE A 114 -1.56 11.96 31.34
N GLU A 115 -0.67 11.90 30.36
CA GLU A 115 -1.05 11.76 28.94
C GLU A 115 -1.69 10.40 28.67
N SER A 116 -1.14 9.32 29.23
CA SER A 116 -1.67 7.97 29.10
C SER A 116 -3.07 7.82 29.68
N LYS A 117 -3.36 8.47 30.83
CA LYS A 117 -4.69 8.48 31.47
C LYS A 117 -5.75 9.20 30.62
N LYS A 118 -5.37 10.24 29.87
CA LYS A 118 -6.31 10.99 29.01
C LYS A 118 -6.91 10.15 27.89
N VAL A 119 -6.23 9.12 27.42
CA VAL A 119 -6.64 8.30 26.28
C VAL A 119 -7.01 6.86 26.65
N LYS A 120 -7.01 6.50 27.93
CA LYS A 120 -7.21 5.13 28.39
C LYS A 120 -8.59 4.55 28.03
N ASP A 121 -9.64 5.37 28.10
CA ASP A 121 -11.03 4.93 27.94
C ASP A 121 -11.77 5.65 26.78
N VAL A 122 -10.99 6.29 25.87
CA VAL A 122 -11.58 6.97 24.71
C VAL A 122 -11.78 6.02 23.54
N LYS A 123 -12.62 6.39 22.59
CA LYS A 123 -12.80 5.63 21.35
C LYS A 123 -11.53 5.68 20.50
N TYR A 124 -11.31 4.65 19.71
CA TYR A 124 -10.14 4.53 18.84
C TYR A 124 -9.87 5.78 17.97
N PHE A 125 -10.93 6.44 17.52
CA PHE A 125 -10.78 7.63 16.67
C PHE A 125 -10.24 8.84 17.47
N GLU A 126 -10.66 8.99 18.70
CA GLU A 126 -10.21 10.03 19.61
C GLU A 126 -8.76 9.78 20.04
N GLU A 127 -8.41 8.51 20.32
CA GLU A 127 -7.04 8.09 20.58
C GLU A 127 -6.12 8.37 19.38
N LEU A 128 -6.57 8.01 18.16
CA LEU A 128 -5.83 8.27 16.93
C LEU A 128 -5.59 9.78 16.73
N GLU A 129 -6.61 10.60 16.95
CA GLU A 129 -6.52 12.05 16.83
C GLU A 129 -5.56 12.63 17.87
N TYR A 130 -5.63 12.18 19.10
CA TYR A 130 -4.71 12.58 20.19
C TYR A 130 -3.26 12.25 19.84
N ILE A 131 -2.99 11.02 19.40
CA ILE A 131 -1.65 10.57 19.01
C ILE A 131 -1.12 11.37 17.82
N THR A 132 -1.93 11.60 16.80
CA THR A 132 -1.50 12.27 15.57
C THR A 132 -1.36 13.79 15.73
N SER A 133 -2.09 14.40 16.66
CA SER A 133 -1.96 15.83 17.00
C SER A 133 -0.80 16.14 17.96
N SER A 134 -0.18 15.12 18.56
CA SER A 134 0.91 15.30 19.54
C SER A 134 2.13 15.99 18.91
N ASN A 135 2.38 17.24 19.30
CA ASN A 135 3.50 18.04 18.78
C ASN A 135 4.88 17.43 19.10
N PRO A 136 5.15 16.94 20.31
CA PRO A 136 6.42 16.24 20.61
C PRO A 136 6.65 15.05 19.69
N ARG A 137 5.60 14.23 19.46
CA ARG A 137 5.66 13.09 18.56
C ARG A 137 5.92 13.49 17.12
N ASN A 138 5.23 14.50 16.61
CA ASN A 138 5.40 14.98 15.26
C ASN A 138 6.80 15.58 15.02
N LYS A 139 7.35 16.29 16.02
CA LYS A 139 8.76 16.75 16.01
C LYS A 139 9.75 15.57 16.00
N TYR A 140 9.46 14.50 16.75
CA TYR A 140 10.29 13.30 16.74
C TYR A 140 10.27 12.63 15.36
N ILE A 141 9.09 12.44 14.76
CA ILE A 141 8.94 11.86 13.41
C ILE A 141 9.67 12.71 12.37
N ARG A 142 9.56 14.03 12.44
CA ARG A 142 10.33 14.95 11.58
C ARG A 142 11.83 14.70 11.72
N ASN A 143 12.34 14.66 12.94
CA ASN A 143 13.77 14.48 13.19
C ASN A 143 14.25 13.12 12.68
N LEU A 144 13.46 12.07 12.91
CA LEU A 144 13.72 10.74 12.37
C LEU A 144 13.80 10.76 10.84
N ALA A 145 12.81 11.36 10.17
CA ALA A 145 12.79 11.46 8.71
C ALA A 145 14.00 12.20 8.15
N LEU A 146 14.42 13.26 8.83
CA LEU A 146 15.60 14.06 8.43
C LEU A 146 16.93 13.33 8.70
N ALA A 147 16.99 12.47 9.72
CA ALA A 147 18.18 11.69 10.06
C ALA A 147 18.38 10.45 9.18
N LEU A 148 17.32 9.88 8.67
CA LEU A 148 17.38 8.71 7.78
C LEU A 148 18.04 9.09 6.46
N LYS A 149 19.02 8.28 6.05
CA LYS A 149 19.67 8.39 4.74
C LYS A 149 18.89 7.61 3.69
N GLY A 150 18.91 8.08 2.44
CA GLY A 150 18.19 7.46 1.34
C GLY A 150 16.74 7.92 1.22
N ASN A 151 16.10 7.56 0.12
CA ASN A 151 14.71 7.90 -0.13
C ASN A 151 13.81 7.33 0.96
N THR A 152 13.08 8.20 1.62
CA THR A 152 12.27 7.89 2.80
C THR A 152 10.81 8.19 2.54
N LEU A 153 9.95 7.20 2.76
CA LEU A 153 8.50 7.32 2.69
C LEU A 153 7.90 7.41 4.09
N LEU A 154 7.14 8.46 4.36
CA LEU A 154 6.33 8.60 5.57
C LEU A 154 4.87 8.34 5.23
N LEU A 155 4.27 7.38 5.90
CA LEU A 155 2.87 7.00 5.68
C LEU A 155 1.98 7.57 6.78
N PHE A 156 0.95 8.31 6.38
CA PHE A 156 -0.04 8.89 7.28
C PHE A 156 -1.48 8.48 6.91
N GLN A 157 -2.41 8.65 7.86
CA GLN A 157 -3.84 8.32 7.66
C GLN A 157 -4.72 9.56 7.46
N LEU A 158 -4.54 10.60 8.28
CA LEU A 158 -5.35 11.83 8.29
C LEU A 158 -4.61 12.93 7.51
N VAL A 159 -5.19 13.42 6.41
CA VAL A 159 -4.54 14.39 5.51
C VAL A 159 -4.29 15.70 6.26
N GLU A 160 -5.33 16.43 6.60
CA GLU A 160 -5.25 17.76 7.20
C GLU A 160 -4.68 17.73 8.63
N LYS A 161 -5.16 16.78 9.46
CA LYS A 161 -4.84 16.69 10.89
C LYS A 161 -3.45 16.12 11.18
N HIS A 162 -2.80 15.48 10.21
CA HIS A 162 -1.48 14.87 10.43
C HIS A 162 -0.53 15.00 9.25
N GLY A 163 -0.93 14.60 8.04
CA GLY A 163 -0.07 14.61 6.85
C GLY A 163 0.49 15.99 6.52
N GLU A 164 -0.37 17.00 6.45
CA GLU A 164 0.04 18.38 6.19
C GLU A 164 0.95 18.95 7.27
N ILE A 165 0.67 18.63 8.53
CA ILE A 165 1.47 19.06 9.68
C ILE A 165 2.89 18.47 9.55
N LEU A 166 3.01 17.17 9.30
CA LEU A 166 4.30 16.50 9.11
C LEU A 166 5.04 17.09 7.90
N PHE A 167 4.35 17.28 6.78
CA PHE A 167 4.95 17.84 5.59
C PHE A 167 5.53 19.24 5.84
N LYS A 168 4.77 20.14 6.45
CA LYS A 168 5.21 21.50 6.81
C LYS A 168 6.43 21.45 7.73
N LEU A 169 6.36 20.67 8.82
CA LEU A 169 7.46 20.53 9.78
C LEU A 169 8.75 19.98 9.14
N ILE A 170 8.63 19.03 8.23
CA ILE A 170 9.78 18.44 7.54
C ILE A 170 10.34 19.42 6.53
N LYS A 171 9.48 20.06 5.71
CA LYS A 171 9.89 21.01 4.67
C LYS A 171 10.62 22.22 5.24
N GLU A 172 10.15 22.76 6.38
CA GLU A 172 10.81 23.88 7.07
C GLU A 172 12.23 23.57 7.56
N LYS A 173 12.49 22.31 7.93
CA LYS A 173 13.78 21.89 8.48
C LYS A 173 14.66 21.14 7.49
N ALA A 174 14.10 20.74 6.34
CA ALA A 174 14.86 20.07 5.29
C ALA A 174 15.88 21.03 4.68
N ASN A 175 17.10 20.53 4.45
CA ASN A 175 18.10 21.28 3.68
C ASN A 175 17.56 21.49 2.26
N GLN A 176 17.87 22.63 1.65
CA GLN A 176 17.45 22.96 0.26
C GLN A 176 17.80 21.89 -0.78
N LYS A 177 18.84 21.10 -0.52
CA LYS A 177 19.25 19.99 -1.38
C LYS A 177 18.37 18.73 -1.24
N ARG A 178 17.53 18.62 -0.19
CA ARG A 178 16.69 17.47 0.08
C ARG A 178 15.26 17.74 -0.35
N LYS A 179 14.80 17.08 -1.40
CA LYS A 179 13.43 17.24 -1.92
C LYS A 179 12.42 16.59 -0.98
N VAL A 180 11.34 17.31 -0.70
CA VAL A 180 10.23 16.83 0.15
C VAL A 180 8.94 16.95 -0.64
N PHE A 181 8.24 15.83 -0.82
CA PHE A 181 7.00 15.72 -1.57
C PHE A 181 5.83 15.39 -0.66
N PHE A 182 4.64 15.88 -1.02
CA PHE A 182 3.39 15.56 -0.34
C PHE A 182 2.42 14.93 -1.33
N VAL A 183 1.89 13.74 -0.99
CA VAL A 183 1.04 12.95 -1.90
C VAL A 183 -0.15 12.36 -1.15
N PHE A 184 -1.36 12.64 -1.62
CA PHE A 184 -2.60 12.14 -1.03
C PHE A 184 -3.66 11.88 -2.10
N GLY A 185 -4.86 11.46 -1.71
CA GLY A 185 -5.94 11.11 -2.64
C GLY A 185 -6.35 12.21 -3.61
N GLY A 186 -6.20 13.49 -3.22
CA GLY A 186 -6.48 14.65 -4.06
C GLY A 186 -5.35 15.05 -5.01
N THR A 187 -4.16 14.42 -4.94
CA THR A 187 -3.07 14.68 -5.89
C THR A 187 -3.40 14.06 -7.25
N ASP A 188 -3.24 14.80 -8.32
CA ASP A 188 -3.51 14.31 -9.68
C ASP A 188 -2.58 13.17 -10.08
N THR A 189 -3.04 12.33 -11.02
CA THR A 189 -2.29 11.14 -11.45
C THR A 189 -0.95 11.52 -12.08
N ASP A 190 -0.94 12.59 -12.89
CA ASP A 190 0.26 13.07 -13.57
C ASP A 190 1.29 13.61 -12.57
N ASP A 191 0.84 14.35 -11.54
CA ASP A 191 1.71 14.82 -10.47
C ASP A 191 2.32 13.66 -9.68
N ARG A 192 1.53 12.62 -9.39
CA ARG A 192 2.04 11.41 -8.72
C ARG A 192 3.12 10.73 -9.54
N GLU A 193 2.92 10.63 -10.85
CA GLU A 193 3.89 10.02 -11.75
C GLU A 193 5.18 10.86 -11.86
N GLN A 194 5.05 12.19 -11.91
CA GLN A 194 6.22 13.09 -11.86
C GLN A 194 7.00 12.94 -10.55
N ILE A 195 6.30 12.92 -9.40
CA ILE A 195 6.94 12.73 -8.08
C ILE A 195 7.65 11.38 -8.04
N ARG A 196 7.03 10.32 -8.58
CA ARG A 196 7.66 9.00 -8.69
C ARG A 196 8.94 9.06 -9.51
N ALA A 197 8.86 9.63 -10.73
CA ALA A 197 9.99 9.73 -11.65
C ALA A 197 11.15 10.56 -11.07
N ILE A 198 10.83 11.67 -10.37
CA ILE A 198 11.84 12.48 -9.69
C ILE A 198 12.47 11.68 -8.55
N THR A 199 11.66 11.02 -7.71
CA THR A 199 12.17 10.25 -6.55
C THR A 199 13.07 9.11 -6.97
N GLU A 200 12.79 8.45 -8.10
CA GLU A 200 13.63 7.36 -8.61
C GLU A 200 15.02 7.83 -9.04
N ARG A 201 15.18 9.12 -9.34
CA ARG A 201 16.47 9.74 -9.69
C ARG A 201 17.17 10.37 -8.48
N GLU A 202 16.47 10.57 -7.38
CA GLU A 202 17.00 11.14 -6.15
C GLU A 202 17.54 10.03 -5.24
N GLU A 203 18.60 10.36 -4.51
CA GLU A 203 19.21 9.44 -3.54
C GLU A 203 18.74 9.68 -2.10
N ASN A 204 18.09 10.83 -1.84
CA ASN A 204 17.76 11.23 -0.47
C ASN A 204 16.49 12.10 -0.38
N ALA A 205 15.44 11.74 -1.12
CA ALA A 205 14.16 12.42 -1.06
C ALA A 205 13.29 11.95 0.12
N ILE A 206 12.37 12.79 0.56
CA ILE A 206 11.34 12.44 1.55
C ILE A 206 9.97 12.58 0.89
N ILE A 207 9.15 11.54 1.00
CA ILE A 207 7.78 11.52 0.50
C ILE A 207 6.85 11.34 1.68
N VAL A 208 5.98 12.30 1.92
CA VAL A 208 4.91 12.22 2.91
C VAL A 208 3.64 11.83 2.18
N ALA A 209 3.18 10.60 2.34
CA ALA A 209 2.09 10.03 1.54
C ALA A 209 0.98 9.42 2.40
N SER A 210 -0.27 9.52 1.92
CA SER A 210 -1.38 8.81 2.57
C SER A 210 -1.32 7.31 2.30
N TYR A 211 -1.73 6.49 3.28
CA TYR A 211 -1.82 5.03 3.12
C TYR A 211 -2.60 4.62 1.86
N GLY A 212 -3.74 5.28 1.61
CA GLY A 212 -4.59 4.95 0.46
C GLY A 212 -3.89 5.17 -0.86
N THR A 213 -3.26 6.32 -1.02
CA THR A 213 -2.59 6.69 -2.28
C THR A 213 -1.38 5.80 -2.55
N PHE A 214 -0.60 5.49 -1.51
CA PHE A 214 0.57 4.63 -1.68
C PHE A 214 0.18 3.17 -1.94
N SER A 215 -0.86 2.65 -1.30
CA SER A 215 -1.31 1.27 -1.49
C SER A 215 -1.89 1.01 -2.89
N THR A 216 -2.39 2.02 -3.59
CA THR A 216 -3.11 1.83 -4.85
C THR A 216 -2.40 2.33 -6.11
N GLY A 217 -1.37 3.18 -6.02
CA GLY A 217 -0.91 3.86 -7.23
C GLY A 217 0.57 4.21 -7.37
N ILE A 218 1.33 4.30 -6.30
CA ILE A 218 2.72 4.75 -6.41
C ILE A 218 3.68 3.57 -6.24
N ASN A 219 4.48 3.31 -7.26
CA ASN A 219 5.51 2.27 -7.24
C ASN A 219 6.89 2.92 -7.39
N ILE A 220 7.57 3.17 -6.28
CA ILE A 220 8.91 3.75 -6.26
C ILE A 220 9.92 2.62 -6.08
N ARG A 221 10.78 2.42 -7.07
CA ARG A 221 11.79 1.35 -7.05
C ARG A 221 12.99 1.66 -6.16
N ASN A 222 13.34 2.95 -6.02
CA ASN A 222 14.48 3.42 -5.23
C ASN A 222 14.02 3.91 -3.84
N LEU A 223 13.35 3.03 -3.08
CA LEU A 223 12.86 3.34 -1.74
C LEU A 223 13.70 2.60 -0.69
N HIS A 224 14.29 3.35 0.25
CA HIS A 224 15.19 2.81 1.26
C HIS A 224 14.54 2.68 2.63
N ASN A 225 13.66 3.61 3.00
CA ASN A 225 13.03 3.63 4.31
C ASN A 225 11.52 3.83 4.20
N ILE A 226 10.77 3.12 5.04
CA ILE A 226 9.33 3.34 5.23
C ILE A 226 9.08 3.64 6.70
N VAL A 227 8.49 4.78 6.99
CA VAL A 227 8.10 5.20 8.33
C VAL A 227 6.58 5.19 8.44
N PHE A 228 6.05 4.32 9.26
CA PHE A 228 4.62 4.27 9.60
C PHE A 228 4.35 5.33 10.66
N SER A 229 3.97 6.54 10.22
CA SER A 229 3.78 7.69 11.11
C SER A 229 2.39 7.75 11.75
N SER A 230 1.40 7.07 11.22
CA SER A 230 0.08 6.92 11.83
C SER A 230 -0.21 5.47 12.20
N PRO A 231 -0.88 5.21 13.34
CA PRO A 231 -1.39 3.88 13.65
C PRO A 231 -2.38 3.40 12.59
N THR A 232 -2.39 2.11 12.30
CA THR A 232 -3.39 1.47 11.45
C THR A 232 -3.75 0.10 12.00
N LYS A 233 -5.04 -0.24 11.99
CA LYS A 233 -5.55 -1.57 12.38
C LYS A 233 -5.57 -2.56 11.20
N SER A 234 -5.14 -2.14 9.99
CA SER A 234 -5.16 -3.00 8.81
C SER A 234 -3.82 -3.69 8.56
N PRO A 235 -3.66 -4.98 8.89
CA PRO A 235 -2.45 -5.73 8.58
C PRO A 235 -2.15 -5.73 7.07
N ILE A 236 -3.20 -5.81 6.25
CA ILE A 236 -3.09 -5.82 4.78
C ILE A 236 -2.40 -4.54 4.28
N ARG A 237 -2.81 -3.36 4.80
CA ARG A 237 -2.16 -2.09 4.41
C ARG A 237 -0.68 -2.06 4.77
N VAL A 238 -0.34 -2.56 5.95
CA VAL A 238 1.06 -2.63 6.41
C VAL A 238 1.86 -3.54 5.49
N LEU A 239 1.38 -4.75 5.24
CA LEU A 239 2.05 -5.74 4.40
C LEU A 239 2.18 -5.25 2.95
N GLN A 240 1.15 -4.64 2.38
CA GLN A 240 1.21 -4.05 1.03
C GLN A 240 2.23 -2.90 0.96
N SER A 241 2.30 -2.06 1.99
CA SER A 241 3.28 -0.97 2.04
C SER A 241 4.71 -1.50 2.15
N ILE A 242 4.93 -2.51 2.98
CA ILE A 242 6.23 -3.19 3.10
C ILE A 242 6.60 -3.86 1.77
N GLY A 243 5.68 -4.61 1.16
CA GLY A 243 5.92 -5.32 -0.10
C GLY A 243 6.34 -4.39 -1.25
N ARG A 244 5.86 -3.15 -1.26
CA ARG A 244 6.32 -2.15 -2.23
C ARG A 244 7.74 -1.65 -1.96
N GLY A 245 8.14 -1.54 -0.70
CA GLY A 245 9.50 -1.16 -0.32
C GLY A 245 10.53 -2.28 -0.48
N LEU A 246 10.09 -3.53 -0.61
CA LEU A 246 10.98 -4.68 -0.81
C LEU A 246 11.43 -4.87 -2.26
N ARG A 247 10.91 -4.09 -3.21
CA ARG A 247 11.30 -4.20 -4.61
C ARG A 247 12.74 -3.77 -4.80
N LEU A 248 13.53 -4.61 -5.46
CA LEU A 248 14.91 -4.28 -5.82
C LEU A 248 14.92 -3.10 -6.78
N SER A 249 15.73 -2.10 -6.50
CA SER A 249 16.07 -1.06 -7.49
C SER A 249 17.06 -1.62 -8.50
N LEU A 250 17.15 -1.02 -9.68
CA LEU A 250 18.16 -1.36 -10.68
C LEU A 250 19.59 -1.22 -10.13
N ILE A 251 19.80 -0.35 -9.15
CA ILE A 251 21.08 -0.16 -8.46
C ILE A 251 21.45 -1.39 -7.63
N HIS A 252 20.49 -2.07 -7.00
CA HIS A 252 20.74 -3.29 -6.22
C HIS A 252 21.00 -4.52 -7.11
N ILE A 253 20.61 -4.47 -8.37
CA ILE A 253 20.86 -5.56 -9.35
C ILE A 253 22.26 -5.44 -9.97
N SER A 254 22.83 -4.23 -10.03
CA SER A 254 24.11 -3.95 -10.69
C SER A 254 25.34 -3.97 -9.78
N GLU A 255 25.19 -4.00 -8.45
CA GLU A 255 26.33 -4.15 -7.55
C GLU A 255 26.60 -5.63 -7.26
N PRO A 256 27.71 -6.20 -7.79
CA PRO A 256 28.24 -7.43 -7.24
C PRO A 256 28.64 -7.13 -5.79
N THR A 257 28.11 -7.90 -4.86
CA THR A 257 28.53 -7.92 -3.45
C THR A 257 30.06 -7.87 -3.39
N ARG A 258 30.65 -6.72 -3.13
CA ARG A 258 31.99 -6.64 -2.59
C ARG A 258 31.91 -7.20 -1.18
N GLN A 259 32.08 -8.50 -1.06
CA GLN A 259 32.60 -9.09 0.15
C GLN A 259 34.03 -8.57 0.29
N SER A 260 34.22 -7.62 1.18
CA SER A 260 35.56 -7.33 1.70
C SER A 260 36.01 -8.57 2.45
N LEU A 261 37.11 -9.14 1.95
CA LEU A 261 37.97 -10.06 2.67
C LEU A 261 38.42 -9.46 4.00
#